data_7090d998c97083455863901573583e5b
#
_entry.id   7090d998c97083455863901573583e5b
#
_cell.length_a   1.000
_cell.length_b   1.000
_cell.length_c   1.000
_cell.angle_alpha   90.00
_cell.angle_beta   90.00
_cell.angle_gamma   90.00
#
_symmetry.space_group_name_H-M   'P 1'
#
loop_
_entity.id
_entity.type
_entity.pdbx_description
1 polymer ?
#
loop_
_entity_poly.entity_id
_entity_poly.type
_entity_poly.pdbx_seq_one_letter_code
_entity_poly.pdbx_strand_id
1 'polypeptide(L)'
;MNALAVDQHQSIVVVEDDAGMSKAIVRLLRAGGFQPVSFASAEELLQTEAVDSAACLVLDIHLPGLSGMELRRLLVTSGRAKPVIFITGQDEGSLRDEARRLGCAYFRKPFEGSALLAAVRAAVTADPWHT
;
A
#
# COMPACT_ATOMS: atom_id res chain seq x y z
N MET A 1 -27.98 11.02 -5.89
CA MET A 1 -26.81 10.53 -5.23
C MET A 1 -25.83 9.97 -6.23
N ASN A 2 -24.58 10.21 -6.00
CA ASN A 2 -23.55 9.80 -6.93
C ASN A 2 -22.67 8.72 -6.29
N ALA A 3 -22.74 7.50 -6.78
CA ALA A 3 -21.95 6.40 -6.27
C ALA A 3 -20.44 6.63 -6.40
N LEU A 4 -20.04 7.43 -7.40
CA LEU A 4 -18.63 7.73 -7.61
C LEU A 4 -18.04 8.55 -6.48
N ALA A 5 -18.85 9.34 -5.79
CA ALA A 5 -18.35 10.13 -4.65
C ALA A 5 -17.89 9.24 -3.50
N VAL A 6 -18.50 8.06 -3.35
CA VAL A 6 -18.11 7.12 -2.31
C VAL A 6 -16.74 6.54 -2.62
N ASP A 7 -16.48 6.23 -3.90
CA ASP A 7 -15.22 5.62 -4.30
C ASP A 7 -14.03 6.55 -4.13
N GLN A 8 -14.27 7.86 -4.17
CA GLN A 8 -13.19 8.86 -4.03
C GLN A 8 -12.62 8.93 -2.63
N HIS A 9 -13.24 8.26 -1.67
CA HIS A 9 -12.81 8.33 -0.27
C HIS A 9 -12.34 7.00 0.26
N GLN A 10 -11.86 6.13 -0.63
CA GLN A 10 -11.34 4.83 -0.22
C GLN A 10 -10.10 4.99 0.64
N SER A 11 -10.03 4.20 1.69
CA SER A 11 -8.91 4.23 2.63
C SER A 11 -7.71 3.49 2.06
N ILE A 12 -6.56 4.14 2.14
CA ILE A 12 -5.28 3.55 1.74
C ILE A 12 -4.38 3.55 2.96
N VAL A 13 -3.90 2.39 3.36
CA VAL A 13 -2.94 2.28 4.46
C VAL A 13 -1.54 2.45 3.90
N VAL A 14 -0.75 3.30 4.55
CA VAL A 14 0.65 3.54 4.19
C VAL A 14 1.51 3.14 5.37
N VAL A 15 2.48 2.24 5.16
CA VAL A 15 3.44 1.87 6.20
C VAL A 15 4.82 2.23 5.72
N GLU A 16 5.40 3.25 6.35
CA GLU A 16 6.68 3.84 5.96
C GLU A 16 7.31 4.48 7.20
N ASP A 17 8.53 4.07 7.53
CA ASP A 17 9.18 4.58 8.74
C ASP A 17 9.86 5.94 8.54
N ASP A 18 10.15 6.34 7.31
CA ASP A 18 10.69 7.68 7.04
C ASP A 18 9.55 8.70 7.04
N ALA A 19 9.57 9.61 8.01
CA ALA A 19 8.49 10.58 8.18
C ALA A 19 8.30 11.48 6.96
N GLY A 20 9.39 11.89 6.31
CA GLY A 20 9.32 12.73 5.13
C GLY A 20 8.65 12.03 3.96
N MET A 21 9.05 10.80 3.70
CA MET A 21 8.45 9.99 2.63
C MET A 21 6.99 9.69 2.93
N SER A 22 6.69 9.35 4.18
CA SER A 22 5.31 9.07 4.58
C SER A 22 4.41 10.27 4.31
N LYS A 23 4.86 11.47 4.70
CA LYS A 23 4.09 12.70 4.46
C LYS A 23 3.89 12.96 2.97
N ALA A 24 4.92 12.71 2.17
CA ALA A 24 4.82 12.92 0.74
C ALA A 24 3.79 11.98 0.12
N ILE A 25 3.80 10.72 0.53
CA ILE A 25 2.84 9.74 0.01
C ILE A 25 1.42 10.09 0.45
N VAL A 26 1.25 10.47 1.72
CA VAL A 26 -0.06 10.88 2.24
C VAL A 26 -0.61 12.07 1.45
N ARG A 27 0.23 13.06 1.20
CA ARG A 27 -0.19 14.24 0.45
C ARG A 27 -0.59 13.88 -0.97
N LEU A 28 0.18 13.01 -1.60
CA LEU A 28 -0.10 12.54 -2.96
C LEU A 28 -1.45 11.82 -3.03
N LEU A 29 -1.69 10.90 -2.10
CA LEU A 29 -2.94 10.13 -2.08
C LEU A 29 -4.15 11.01 -1.80
N ARG A 30 -4.01 11.98 -0.90
CA ARG A 30 -5.09 12.94 -0.64
C ARG A 30 -5.42 13.74 -1.88
N ALA A 31 -4.40 14.21 -2.58
CA ALA A 31 -4.61 14.96 -3.82
C ALA A 31 -5.31 14.11 -4.87
N GLY A 32 -5.13 12.79 -4.82
CA GLY A 32 -5.78 11.87 -5.72
C GLY A 32 -7.21 11.47 -5.31
N GLY A 33 -7.71 12.00 -4.19
CA GLY A 33 -9.07 11.72 -3.74
C GLY A 33 -9.20 10.57 -2.76
N PHE A 34 -8.09 10.02 -2.27
CA PHE A 34 -8.11 8.92 -1.31
C PHE A 34 -8.01 9.42 0.12
N GLN A 35 -8.25 8.52 1.07
CA GLN A 35 -8.08 8.79 2.49
C GLN A 35 -6.92 7.95 3.02
N PRO A 36 -5.70 8.51 3.04
CA PRO A 36 -4.54 7.77 3.54
C PRO A 36 -4.51 7.75 5.06
N VAL A 37 -4.09 6.62 5.61
CA VAL A 37 -3.82 6.44 7.03
C VAL A 37 -2.41 5.89 7.11
N SER A 38 -1.52 6.57 7.81
CA SER A 38 -0.10 6.21 7.83
C SER A 38 0.33 5.64 9.17
N PHE A 39 1.26 4.70 9.08
CA PHE A 39 1.88 4.06 10.24
C PHE A 39 3.38 4.00 10.02
N ALA A 40 4.14 4.13 11.10
CA ALA A 40 5.59 4.09 11.02
C ALA A 40 6.15 2.67 11.00
N SER A 41 5.35 1.68 11.39
CA SER A 41 5.80 0.29 11.43
C SER A 41 4.62 -0.65 11.19
N ALA A 42 4.94 -1.88 10.80
CA ALA A 42 3.94 -2.92 10.63
C ALA A 42 3.26 -3.24 11.97
N GLU A 43 4.05 -3.22 13.06
CA GLU A 43 3.53 -3.50 14.38
C GLU A 43 2.47 -2.49 14.81
N GLU A 44 2.69 -1.21 14.51
CA GLU A 44 1.69 -0.19 14.81
C GLU A 44 0.39 -0.44 14.04
N LEU A 45 0.51 -0.76 12.77
CA LEU A 45 -0.64 -1.08 11.95
C LEU A 45 -1.45 -2.23 12.53
N LEU A 46 -0.75 -3.28 12.95
CA LEU A 46 -1.40 -4.50 13.46
C LEU A 46 -2.12 -4.29 14.78
N GLN A 47 -1.86 -3.20 15.49
CA GLN A 47 -2.58 -2.85 16.72
C GLN A 47 -3.91 -2.17 16.44
N THR A 48 -4.23 -1.94 15.17
CA THR A 48 -5.45 -1.27 14.76
C THR A 48 -6.26 -2.17 13.84
N GLU A 49 -7.45 -1.72 13.48
CA GLU A 49 -8.30 -2.41 12.51
C GLU A 49 -8.25 -1.74 11.13
N ALA A 50 -7.23 -0.91 10.89
CA ALA A 50 -7.15 -0.12 9.68
C ALA A 50 -7.09 -0.98 8.41
N VAL A 51 -6.47 -2.16 8.48
CA VAL A 51 -6.39 -3.06 7.32
C VAL A 51 -7.79 -3.47 6.85
N ASP A 52 -8.70 -3.71 7.79
CA ASP A 52 -10.02 -4.24 7.44
C ASP A 52 -10.82 -3.29 6.55
N SER A 53 -10.65 -1.99 6.73
CA SER A 53 -11.35 -1.01 5.90
C SER A 53 -10.50 -0.46 4.77
N ALA A 54 -9.26 -0.93 4.60
CA ALA A 54 -8.38 -0.44 3.54
C ALA A 54 -8.74 -1.07 2.20
N ALA A 55 -8.67 -0.26 1.15
CA ALA A 55 -8.83 -0.75 -0.21
C ALA A 55 -7.49 -1.22 -0.78
N CYS A 56 -6.38 -0.71 -0.25
CA CYS A 56 -5.04 -1.00 -0.75
C CYS A 56 -4.03 -0.63 0.33
N LEU A 57 -2.90 -1.32 0.33
CA LEU A 57 -1.79 -1.04 1.24
C LEU A 57 -0.57 -0.62 0.43
N VAL A 58 0.11 0.44 0.87
CA VAL A 58 1.41 0.86 0.33
C VAL A 58 2.43 0.57 1.42
N LEU A 59 3.32 -0.38 1.18
CA LEU A 59 4.22 -0.91 2.19
C LEU A 59 5.67 -0.73 1.78
N ASP A 60 6.45 -0.08 2.65
CA ASP A 60 7.91 -0.12 2.51
C ASP A 60 8.35 -1.55 2.82
N ILE A 61 9.23 -2.09 2.00
CA ILE A 61 9.76 -3.45 2.22
C ILE A 61 10.68 -3.46 3.44
N HIS A 62 11.55 -2.45 3.56
CA HIS A 62 12.59 -2.42 4.60
C HIS A 62 12.14 -1.62 5.82
N LEU A 63 11.20 -2.20 6.57
CA LEU A 63 10.73 -1.61 7.82
C LEU A 63 11.51 -2.20 8.99
N PRO A 64 11.72 -1.43 10.07
CA PRO A 64 12.24 -2.01 11.30
C PRO A 64 11.22 -3.00 11.86
N GLY A 65 11.69 -4.11 12.44
CA GLY A 65 10.80 -5.17 12.90
C GLY A 65 10.28 -5.98 11.72
N LEU A 66 8.96 -6.17 11.64
CA LEU A 66 8.38 -6.88 10.51
C LEU A 66 8.60 -6.09 9.22
N SER A 67 9.12 -6.77 8.20
CA SER A 67 9.29 -6.18 6.88
C SER A 67 7.94 -6.06 6.17
N GLY A 68 7.91 -5.30 5.07
CA GLY A 68 6.70 -5.21 4.27
C GLY A 68 6.27 -6.55 3.69
N MET A 69 7.24 -7.36 3.26
CA MET A 69 6.94 -8.70 2.74
C MET A 69 6.37 -9.61 3.82
N GLU A 70 6.95 -9.56 5.02
CA GLU A 70 6.46 -10.36 6.15
C GLU A 70 5.05 -9.93 6.55
N LEU A 71 4.81 -8.63 6.57
CA LEU A 71 3.48 -8.10 6.89
C LEU A 71 2.45 -8.62 5.89
N ARG A 72 2.76 -8.56 4.60
CA ARG A 72 1.84 -9.08 3.59
C ARG A 72 1.55 -10.55 3.80
N ARG A 73 2.60 -11.34 4.07
CA ARG A 73 2.43 -12.78 4.30
C ARG A 73 1.52 -13.04 5.49
N LEU A 74 1.72 -12.29 6.57
CA LEU A 74 0.90 -12.41 7.76
C LEU A 74 -0.58 -12.12 7.46
N LEU A 75 -0.84 -11.07 6.69
CA LEU A 75 -2.20 -10.70 6.35
C LEU A 75 -2.86 -11.74 5.46
N VAL A 76 -2.12 -12.29 4.50
CA VAL A 76 -2.65 -13.34 3.63
C VAL A 76 -2.99 -14.59 4.45
N THR A 77 -2.08 -15.02 5.33
CA THR A 77 -2.30 -16.24 6.12
C THR A 77 -3.40 -16.08 7.16
N SER A 78 -3.70 -14.86 7.57
CA SER A 78 -4.76 -14.60 8.54
C SER A 78 -6.10 -14.26 7.86
N GLY A 79 -6.20 -14.41 6.55
CA GLY A 79 -7.44 -14.16 5.83
C GLY A 79 -7.77 -12.69 5.64
N ARG A 80 -6.76 -11.81 5.74
CA ARG A 80 -6.95 -10.36 5.65
C ARG A 80 -6.20 -9.77 4.47
N ALA A 81 -6.04 -10.54 3.40
CA ALA A 81 -5.30 -10.09 2.22
C ALA A 81 -5.95 -8.87 1.58
N LYS A 82 -5.12 -7.90 1.19
CA LYS A 82 -5.52 -6.72 0.45
C LYS A 82 -4.53 -6.50 -0.69
N PRO A 83 -4.89 -5.75 -1.72
CA PRO A 83 -3.91 -5.38 -2.74
C PRO A 83 -2.77 -4.62 -2.09
N VAL A 84 -1.53 -4.96 -2.46
CA VAL A 84 -0.34 -4.36 -1.89
C VAL A 84 0.51 -3.77 -2.98
N ILE A 85 1.03 -2.57 -2.72
CA ILE A 85 2.05 -1.92 -3.53
C ILE A 85 3.28 -1.80 -2.66
N PHE A 86 4.39 -2.38 -3.11
CA PHE A 86 5.65 -2.31 -2.37
C PHE A 86 6.46 -1.11 -2.83
N ILE A 87 7.09 -0.43 -1.86
CA ILE A 87 8.06 0.62 -2.14
C ILE A 87 9.35 0.25 -1.42
N THR A 88 10.49 0.67 -1.95
CA THR A 88 11.78 0.37 -1.34
C THR A 88 12.83 1.38 -1.73
N GLY A 89 13.71 1.71 -0.79
CA GLY A 89 14.91 2.49 -1.07
C GLY A 89 16.09 1.63 -1.51
N GLN A 90 15.96 0.31 -1.38
CA GLN A 90 17.01 -0.63 -1.72
C GLN A 90 16.49 -1.57 -2.79
N ASP A 91 17.01 -1.40 -4.01
CA ASP A 91 16.54 -2.20 -5.13
C ASP A 91 17.27 -3.54 -5.13
N GLU A 92 16.56 -4.58 -4.80
CA GLU A 92 17.06 -5.95 -4.79
C GLU A 92 16.26 -6.77 -5.78
N GLY A 93 16.95 -7.37 -6.74
CA GLY A 93 16.31 -8.13 -7.80
C GLY A 93 15.43 -9.26 -7.28
N SER A 94 15.86 -9.93 -6.21
CA SER A 94 15.09 -11.02 -5.61
C SER A 94 13.75 -10.54 -5.05
N LEU A 95 13.74 -9.35 -4.43
CA LEU A 95 12.50 -8.78 -3.90
C LEU A 95 11.57 -8.32 -5.01
N ARG A 96 12.14 -7.74 -6.06
CA ARG A 96 11.36 -7.34 -7.23
C ARG A 96 10.72 -8.55 -7.89
N ASP A 97 11.47 -9.63 -8.03
CA ASP A 97 10.96 -10.86 -8.62
C ASP A 97 9.88 -11.48 -7.76
N GLU A 98 10.06 -11.44 -6.44
CA GLU A 98 9.04 -11.94 -5.52
C GLU A 98 7.75 -11.12 -5.62
N ALA A 99 7.85 -9.79 -5.65
CA ALA A 99 6.68 -8.94 -5.80
C ALA A 99 5.94 -9.25 -7.10
N ARG A 100 6.69 -9.47 -8.18
CA ARG A 100 6.08 -9.83 -9.47
C ARG A 100 5.33 -11.15 -9.39
N ARG A 101 5.94 -12.15 -8.76
CA ARG A 101 5.28 -13.46 -8.58
C ARG A 101 4.01 -13.35 -7.78
N LEU A 102 3.97 -12.41 -6.83
CA LEU A 102 2.80 -12.19 -5.98
C LEU A 102 1.74 -11.32 -6.66
N GLY A 103 2.05 -10.78 -7.84
CA GLY A 103 1.13 -9.88 -8.53
C GLY A 103 1.06 -8.49 -7.91
N CYS A 104 2.09 -8.09 -7.18
CA CYS A 104 2.13 -6.80 -6.51
C CYS A 104 2.99 -5.81 -7.29
N ALA A 105 2.56 -4.55 -7.32
CA ALA A 105 3.37 -3.48 -7.89
C ALA A 105 4.59 -3.23 -6.98
N TYR A 106 5.67 -2.75 -7.57
CA TYR A 106 6.93 -2.55 -6.89
C TYR A 106 7.56 -1.26 -7.40
N PHE A 107 7.87 -0.35 -6.49
CA PHE A 107 8.49 0.94 -6.85
C PHE A 107 9.75 1.16 -6.06
N ARG A 108 10.83 1.50 -6.76
CA ARG A 108 12.08 1.92 -6.14
C ARG A 108 12.03 3.41 -5.86
N LYS A 109 12.46 3.82 -4.68
CA LYS A 109 12.58 5.24 -4.33
C LYS A 109 13.87 5.82 -4.96
N PRO A 110 13.86 7.02 -5.50
CA PRO A 110 12.68 7.88 -5.69
C PRO A 110 11.84 7.40 -6.86
N PHE A 111 10.52 7.57 -6.76
CA PHE A 111 9.60 7.16 -7.81
C PHE A 111 8.74 8.35 -8.24
N GLU A 112 8.14 8.21 -9.42
CA GLU A 112 7.20 9.22 -9.92
C GLU A 112 5.90 9.12 -9.13
N GLY A 113 5.46 10.25 -8.54
CA GLY A 113 4.22 10.27 -7.79
C GLY A 113 3.02 9.84 -8.63
N SER A 114 2.98 10.27 -9.89
CA SER A 114 1.89 9.89 -10.79
C SER A 114 1.85 8.38 -11.03
N ALA A 115 3.01 7.73 -11.07
CA ALA A 115 3.07 6.28 -11.27
C ALA A 115 2.53 5.54 -10.06
N LEU A 116 2.89 5.99 -8.85
CA LEU A 116 2.35 5.40 -7.63
C LEU A 116 0.84 5.58 -7.57
N LEU A 117 0.36 6.78 -7.86
CA LEU A 117 -1.06 7.07 -7.81
C LEU A 117 -1.83 6.22 -8.82
N ALA A 118 -1.27 6.03 -10.03
CA ALA A 118 -1.89 5.16 -11.02
C ALA A 118 -1.96 3.71 -10.53
N ALA A 119 -0.91 3.22 -9.86
CA ALA A 119 -0.90 1.87 -9.31
C ALA A 119 -1.94 1.71 -8.22
N VAL A 120 -2.11 2.72 -7.36
CA VAL A 120 -3.14 2.69 -6.31
C VAL A 120 -4.52 2.63 -6.95
N ARG A 121 -4.78 3.48 -7.95
CA ARG A 121 -6.07 3.48 -8.64
C ARG A 121 -6.36 2.13 -9.28
N ALA A 122 -5.36 1.53 -9.91
CA ALA A 122 -5.53 0.20 -10.50
C ALA A 122 -5.83 -0.85 -9.44
N ALA A 123 -5.16 -0.77 -8.29
CA ALA A 123 -5.35 -1.74 -7.21
C ALA A 123 -6.76 -1.64 -6.61
N VAL A 124 -7.25 -0.42 -6.39
CA VAL A 124 -8.57 -0.24 -5.76
C VAL A 124 -9.72 -0.53 -6.72
N THR A 125 -9.48 -0.45 -8.02
CA THR A 125 -10.50 -0.79 -9.01
C THR A 125 -10.43 -2.23 -9.46
N ALA A 126 -9.36 -2.94 -9.14
CA ALA A 126 -9.22 -4.35 -9.46
C ALA A 126 -10.15 -5.13 -8.54
N ASP A 127 -11.24 -5.63 -9.09
CA ASP A 127 -12.24 -6.35 -8.32
C ASP A 127 -12.27 -7.79 -8.83
N PRO A 128 -11.89 -8.76 -8.00
CA PRO A 128 -11.88 -10.16 -8.42
C PRO A 128 -13.27 -10.67 -8.84
N TRP A 129 -14.31 -9.97 -8.44
CA TRP A 129 -15.68 -10.35 -8.80
C TRP A 129 -16.08 -9.88 -10.18
N HIS A 130 -15.27 -9.06 -10.83
CA HIS A 130 -15.55 -8.53 -12.15
C HIS A 130 -14.79 -9.22 -13.25
N THR A 131 -14.19 -10.33 -12.98
CA THR A 131 -13.45 -11.07 -13.99
C THR A 131 -14.37 -11.93 -14.85
#